data_b1d66abf24b771235bc985be946f1cfe
#
_entry.id   b1d66abf24b771235bc985be946f1cfe
#
_cell.length_a   1.000
_cell.length_b   1.000
_cell.length_c   1.000
_cell.angle_alpha   90.00
_cell.angle_beta   90.00
_cell.angle_gamma   90.00
#
_symmetry.space_group_name_H-M   'P 1'
#
loop_
_entity.id
_entity.type
_entity.pdbx_description
1 polymer ?
#
loop_
_entity_poly.entity_id
_entity_poly.type
_entity_poly.pdbx_seq_one_letter_code
_entity_poly.pdbx_strand_id
1 'polypeptide(L)'
;MVQPNLSPRVAAGPSPSIEARIAALDWSRIQSDLGDRGYATTGRLLTAAECSRLVADYETQARFRSRVVMAQHGFGRGEYKYFRYPLPELIAHLRPALYEHLAPIANRWEKLLGGSDRYPSSHSDFLDRCRDAGQSQPTPLLLRYEDDDYNCLHQDVYGEVFFPLQATFLLSTPGRDFTGGEFLLAEQRPRMQSRAEVVPFVRGEGVVFAGRHRPAQGTRGAYRVTLRHGVSRVRSGRRFTLGVIFHDAT
;
A
#
# COMPACT_ATOMS: atom_id res chain seq x y z
N MET A 1 18.97 26.93 -46.86
CA MET A 1 18.16 25.84 -46.25
C MET A 1 19.06 25.13 -45.26
N VAL A 2 18.81 25.39 -43.96
CA VAL A 2 19.59 24.78 -42.87
C VAL A 2 18.77 23.59 -42.39
N GLN A 3 19.32 22.37 -42.49
CA GLN A 3 18.67 21.17 -41.97
C GLN A 3 18.75 21.17 -40.44
N PRO A 4 17.66 20.80 -39.72
CA PRO A 4 17.69 20.64 -38.26
C PRO A 4 18.50 19.38 -37.91
N ASN A 5 19.51 19.53 -37.10
CA ASN A 5 20.35 18.48 -36.54
C ASN A 5 19.53 17.71 -35.50
N LEU A 6 19.02 16.52 -35.89
CA LEU A 6 18.37 15.60 -34.98
C LEU A 6 19.45 14.88 -34.15
N SER A 7 19.64 15.33 -32.93
CA SER A 7 20.43 14.60 -31.94
C SER A 7 19.84 13.21 -31.73
N PRO A 8 20.64 12.13 -31.67
CA PRO A 8 20.14 10.78 -31.46
C PRO A 8 19.51 10.69 -30.06
N ARG A 9 18.27 10.22 -30.00
CA ARG A 9 17.64 9.77 -28.75
C ARG A 9 18.49 8.64 -28.20
N VAL A 10 19.19 8.90 -27.09
CA VAL A 10 19.84 7.84 -26.30
C VAL A 10 18.72 6.90 -25.86
N ALA A 11 18.77 5.65 -26.32
CA ALA A 11 17.87 4.62 -25.87
C ALA A 11 18.07 4.45 -24.37
N ALA A 12 17.05 4.74 -23.57
CA ALA A 12 17.08 4.49 -22.16
C ALA A 12 17.29 2.98 -21.94
N GLY A 13 18.37 2.62 -21.25
CA GLY A 13 18.66 1.25 -20.84
C GLY A 13 17.46 0.62 -20.08
N PRO A 14 17.42 -0.70 -19.90
CA PRO A 14 16.35 -1.36 -19.16
C PRO A 14 16.23 -0.74 -17.78
N SER A 15 14.99 -0.43 -17.36
CA SER A 15 14.73 0.10 -16.02
C SER A 15 15.22 -0.90 -14.96
N PRO A 16 15.79 -0.44 -13.84
CA PRO A 16 16.21 -1.32 -12.74
C PRO A 16 15.05 -2.22 -12.28
N SER A 17 15.37 -3.41 -11.76
CA SER A 17 14.35 -4.30 -11.20
C SER A 17 13.59 -3.63 -10.04
N ILE A 18 12.41 -4.14 -9.70
CA ILE A 18 11.61 -3.56 -8.61
C ILE A 18 12.35 -3.65 -7.28
N GLU A 19 13.09 -4.73 -7.04
CA GLU A 19 13.90 -4.93 -5.84
C GLU A 19 15.02 -3.87 -5.76
N ALA A 20 15.72 -3.62 -6.87
CA ALA A 20 16.77 -2.60 -6.92
C ALA A 20 16.20 -1.19 -6.66
N ARG A 21 15.00 -0.88 -7.19
CA ARG A 21 14.32 0.39 -6.93
C ARG A 21 13.91 0.53 -5.47
N ILE A 22 13.44 -0.55 -4.83
CA ILE A 22 13.08 -0.59 -3.42
C ILE A 22 14.32 -0.44 -2.54
N ALA A 23 15.40 -1.14 -2.84
CA ALA A 23 16.66 -1.03 -2.09
C ALA A 23 17.27 0.38 -2.15
N ALA A 24 17.02 1.12 -3.23
CA ALA A 24 17.50 2.50 -3.41
C ALA A 24 16.65 3.57 -2.70
N LEU A 25 15.53 3.20 -2.05
CA LEU A 25 14.71 4.15 -1.30
C LEU A 25 15.46 4.70 -0.07
N ASP A 26 15.16 5.94 0.29
CA ASP A 26 15.64 6.52 1.56
C ASP A 26 14.83 5.93 2.74
N TRP A 27 15.28 4.76 3.20
CA TRP A 27 14.66 4.04 4.29
C TRP A 27 14.77 4.76 5.63
N SER A 28 15.76 5.62 5.83
CA SER A 28 15.89 6.45 7.03
C SER A 28 14.76 7.48 7.09
N ARG A 29 14.49 8.17 5.98
CA ARG A 29 13.36 9.10 5.86
C ARG A 29 12.03 8.36 6.01
N ILE A 30 11.85 7.22 5.32
CA ILE A 30 10.61 6.42 5.41
C ILE A 30 10.34 6.01 6.87
N GLN A 31 11.36 5.54 7.58
CA GLN A 31 11.22 5.16 9.00
C GLN A 31 10.84 6.36 9.88
N SER A 32 11.45 7.53 9.67
CA SER A 32 11.12 8.75 10.41
C SER A 32 9.68 9.18 10.15
N ASP A 33 9.29 9.26 8.87
CA ASP A 33 7.94 9.65 8.45
C ASP A 33 6.86 8.71 9.02
N LEU A 34 7.10 7.39 9.00
CA LEU A 34 6.22 6.39 9.60
C LEU A 34 6.08 6.59 11.12
N GLY A 35 7.18 6.90 11.82
CA GLY A 35 7.18 7.20 13.25
C GLY A 35 6.39 8.46 13.59
N ASP A 36 6.57 9.52 12.82
CA ASP A 36 6.00 10.84 13.10
C ASP A 36 4.54 10.98 12.67
N ARG A 37 4.22 10.45 11.47
CA ARG A 37 2.93 10.67 10.80
C ARG A 37 2.10 9.40 10.62
N GLY A 38 2.72 8.21 10.77
CA GLY A 38 2.07 6.93 10.52
C GLY A 38 2.01 6.54 9.04
N TYR A 39 2.60 7.33 8.16
CA TYR A 39 2.76 7.03 6.73
C TYR A 39 4.04 7.64 6.17
N ALA A 40 4.50 7.08 5.04
CA ALA A 40 5.60 7.61 4.24
C ALA A 40 5.34 7.36 2.75
N THR A 41 5.74 8.30 1.89
CA THR A 41 5.69 8.12 0.43
C THR A 41 7.01 7.55 -0.09
N THR A 42 6.93 6.73 -1.14
CA THR A 42 8.12 6.10 -1.74
C THR A 42 8.73 6.92 -2.88
N GLY A 43 8.03 7.99 -3.33
CA GLY A 43 8.26 8.52 -4.66
C GLY A 43 7.76 7.54 -5.74
N ARG A 44 8.04 7.84 -7.01
CA ARG A 44 7.62 6.98 -8.14
C ARG A 44 8.40 5.68 -8.17
N LEU A 45 7.84 4.65 -7.57
CA LEU A 45 8.44 3.32 -7.52
C LEU A 45 8.03 2.44 -8.72
N LEU A 46 6.77 2.53 -9.14
CA LEU A 46 6.27 1.80 -10.32
C LEU A 46 6.41 2.65 -11.58
N THR A 47 6.84 2.02 -12.67
CA THR A 47 6.89 2.65 -13.99
C THR A 47 5.48 2.82 -14.57
N ALA A 48 5.34 3.72 -15.55
CA ALA A 48 4.07 3.91 -16.24
C ALA A 48 3.57 2.64 -16.95
N ALA A 49 4.50 1.82 -17.47
CA ALA A 49 4.17 0.55 -18.13
C ALA A 49 3.64 -0.48 -17.12
N GLU A 50 4.26 -0.59 -15.93
CA GLU A 50 3.81 -1.47 -14.84
C GLU A 50 2.43 -1.06 -14.35
N CYS A 51 2.19 0.24 -14.13
CA CYS A 51 0.87 0.75 -13.77
C CYS A 51 -0.19 0.40 -14.81
N SER A 52 0.11 0.61 -16.11
CA SER A 52 -0.84 0.29 -17.19
C SER A 52 -1.14 -1.21 -17.28
N ARG A 53 -0.13 -2.06 -17.06
CA ARG A 53 -0.30 -3.52 -17.04
C ARG A 53 -1.21 -3.98 -15.90
N LEU A 54 -0.98 -3.47 -14.68
CA LEU A 54 -1.83 -3.78 -13.53
C LEU A 54 -3.28 -3.33 -13.73
N VAL A 55 -3.50 -2.15 -14.35
CA VAL A 55 -4.85 -1.69 -14.68
C VAL A 55 -5.51 -2.62 -15.71
N ALA A 56 -4.77 -3.05 -16.74
CA ALA A 56 -5.27 -4.01 -17.75
C ALA A 56 -5.57 -5.38 -17.14
N ASP A 57 -4.76 -5.83 -16.17
CA ASP A 57 -4.97 -7.10 -15.46
C ASP A 57 -6.31 -7.14 -14.69
N TYR A 58 -6.90 -5.98 -14.34
CA TYR A 58 -8.17 -5.92 -13.64
C TYR A 58 -9.30 -6.66 -14.35
N GLU A 59 -9.31 -6.67 -15.67
CA GLU A 59 -10.34 -7.35 -16.48
C GLU A 59 -10.05 -8.86 -16.66
N THR A 60 -8.87 -9.33 -16.26
CA THR A 60 -8.46 -10.73 -16.37
C THR A 60 -8.92 -11.55 -15.17
N GLN A 61 -10.16 -12.03 -15.19
CA GLN A 61 -10.79 -12.73 -14.05
C GLN A 61 -9.94 -13.89 -13.50
N ALA A 62 -9.21 -14.60 -14.33
CA ALA A 62 -8.37 -15.75 -13.92
C ALA A 62 -7.24 -15.36 -12.96
N ARG A 63 -6.87 -14.08 -12.84
CA ARG A 63 -5.84 -13.60 -11.90
C ARG A 63 -6.32 -13.43 -10.47
N PHE A 64 -7.64 -13.46 -10.24
CA PHE A 64 -8.24 -13.13 -8.96
C PHE A 64 -8.94 -14.34 -8.33
N ARG A 65 -8.87 -14.42 -6.99
CA ARG A 65 -9.58 -15.41 -6.20
C ARG A 65 -11.00 -14.96 -5.80
N SER A 66 -11.18 -13.65 -5.66
CA SER A 66 -12.46 -13.09 -5.24
C SER A 66 -12.61 -11.64 -5.72
N ARG A 67 -13.86 -11.21 -5.84
CA ARG A 67 -14.29 -9.84 -6.09
C ARG A 67 -15.22 -9.42 -4.96
N VAL A 68 -15.00 -8.23 -4.42
CA VAL A 68 -15.83 -7.63 -3.37
C VAL A 68 -16.41 -6.32 -3.89
N VAL A 69 -17.75 -6.20 -3.83
CA VAL A 69 -18.48 -4.97 -4.10
C VAL A 69 -18.72 -4.30 -2.75
N MET A 70 -18.08 -3.16 -2.50
CA MET A 70 -18.01 -2.52 -1.19
C MET A 70 -19.39 -2.16 -0.62
N ALA A 71 -20.32 -1.74 -1.48
CA ALA A 71 -21.68 -1.37 -1.07
C ALA A 71 -22.47 -2.52 -0.42
N GLN A 72 -22.15 -3.78 -0.76
CA GLN A 72 -22.80 -4.95 -0.17
C GLN A 72 -22.38 -5.24 1.28
N HIS A 73 -21.28 -4.61 1.73
CA HIS A 73 -20.68 -4.85 3.05
C HIS A 73 -20.63 -3.59 3.92
N GLY A 74 -21.15 -2.46 3.45
CA GLY A 74 -21.05 -1.18 4.17
C GLY A 74 -19.65 -0.58 4.21
N PHE A 75 -18.75 -1.02 3.30
CA PHE A 75 -17.37 -0.54 3.24
C PHE A 75 -17.21 0.78 2.47
N GLY A 76 -18.25 1.24 1.83
CA GLY A 76 -18.29 2.39 0.94
C GLY A 76 -18.89 2.01 -0.41
N ARG A 77 -18.38 2.60 -1.50
CA ARG A 77 -18.77 2.29 -2.88
C ARG A 77 -17.50 2.05 -3.71
N GLY A 78 -17.64 1.25 -4.74
CA GLY A 78 -16.53 0.75 -5.56
C GLY A 78 -16.32 -0.74 -5.37
N GLU A 79 -15.27 -1.24 -5.92
CA GLU A 79 -14.97 -2.67 -5.84
C GLU A 79 -13.48 -2.94 -5.79
N TYR A 80 -13.13 -4.12 -5.28
CA TYR A 80 -11.77 -4.62 -5.32
C TYR A 80 -11.73 -6.12 -5.58
N LYS A 81 -10.58 -6.58 -6.09
CA LYS A 81 -10.32 -7.98 -6.42
C LYS A 81 -9.02 -8.42 -5.76
N TYR A 82 -9.07 -9.48 -4.94
CA TYR A 82 -7.88 -10.11 -4.40
C TYR A 82 -7.23 -11.01 -5.45
N PHE A 83 -5.93 -10.87 -5.63
CA PHE A 83 -5.17 -11.79 -6.47
C PHE A 83 -5.24 -13.22 -5.92
N ARG A 84 -4.99 -14.18 -6.81
CA ARG A 84 -4.73 -15.59 -6.44
C ARG A 84 -3.26 -15.91 -6.57
N TYR A 85 -2.82 -16.97 -5.94
CA TYR A 85 -1.52 -17.56 -6.22
C TYR A 85 -1.55 -18.36 -7.56
N PRO A 86 -0.45 -18.36 -8.35
CA PRO A 86 0.73 -17.50 -8.15
C PRO A 86 0.43 -16.02 -8.43
N LEU A 87 1.03 -15.14 -7.63
CA LEU A 87 0.90 -13.69 -7.84
C LEU A 87 1.52 -13.27 -9.19
N PRO A 88 1.04 -12.19 -9.82
CA PRO A 88 1.75 -11.57 -10.94
C PRO A 88 3.21 -11.27 -10.56
N GLU A 89 4.14 -11.47 -11.51
CA GLU A 89 5.58 -11.36 -11.29
C GLU A 89 5.99 -10.09 -10.53
N LEU A 90 5.51 -8.92 -10.97
CA LEU A 90 5.79 -7.65 -10.31
C LEU A 90 5.38 -7.67 -8.82
N ILE A 91 4.22 -8.21 -8.49
CA ILE A 91 3.72 -8.25 -7.11
C ILE A 91 4.47 -9.31 -6.29
N ALA A 92 4.82 -10.43 -6.92
CA ALA A 92 5.60 -11.50 -6.31
C ALA A 92 7.00 -11.03 -5.85
N HIS A 93 7.59 -10.06 -6.55
CA HIS A 93 8.86 -9.44 -6.21
C HIS A 93 8.71 -8.20 -5.31
N LEU A 94 7.72 -7.34 -5.57
CA LEU A 94 7.44 -6.11 -4.81
C LEU A 94 7.13 -6.41 -3.34
N ARG A 95 6.25 -7.40 -3.08
CA ARG A 95 5.74 -7.71 -1.75
C ARG A 95 6.86 -8.14 -0.78
N PRO A 96 7.69 -9.15 -1.10
CA PRO A 96 8.79 -9.56 -0.21
C PRO A 96 9.86 -8.47 -0.07
N ALA A 97 10.24 -7.80 -1.15
CA ALA A 97 11.27 -6.76 -1.09
C ALA A 97 10.87 -5.59 -0.17
N LEU A 98 9.61 -5.16 -0.18
CA LEU A 98 9.12 -4.16 0.78
C LEU A 98 9.09 -4.71 2.20
N TYR A 99 8.61 -5.95 2.38
CA TYR A 99 8.52 -6.57 3.71
C TYR A 99 9.86 -6.59 4.44
N GLU A 100 10.93 -7.00 3.77
CA GLU A 100 12.28 -7.13 4.36
C GLU A 100 12.79 -5.81 4.95
N HIS A 101 12.46 -4.69 4.33
CA HIS A 101 12.79 -3.37 4.86
C HIS A 101 11.81 -2.89 5.94
N LEU A 102 10.56 -3.33 5.91
CA LEU A 102 9.53 -2.94 6.86
C LEU A 102 9.52 -3.77 8.14
N ALA A 103 9.98 -5.03 8.11
CA ALA A 103 10.02 -5.91 9.26
C ALA A 103 10.87 -5.35 10.42
N PRO A 104 12.04 -4.74 10.22
CA PRO A 104 12.79 -4.07 11.29
C PRO A 104 12.01 -2.90 11.92
N ILE A 105 11.26 -2.14 11.11
CA ILE A 105 10.43 -1.02 11.60
C ILE A 105 9.27 -1.56 12.45
N ALA A 106 8.59 -2.60 11.96
CA ALA A 106 7.52 -3.29 12.68
C ALA A 106 8.01 -3.85 14.03
N ASN A 107 9.17 -4.51 14.05
CA ASN A 107 9.79 -5.03 15.28
C ASN A 107 10.13 -3.92 16.28
N ARG A 108 10.61 -2.77 15.79
CA ARG A 108 10.85 -1.60 16.64
C ARG A 108 9.54 -1.07 17.24
N TRP A 109 8.46 -1.03 16.47
CA TRP A 109 7.15 -0.57 16.93
C TRP A 109 6.59 -1.49 18.01
N GLU A 110 6.68 -2.81 17.80
CA GLU A 110 6.28 -3.79 18.82
C GLU A 110 7.04 -3.59 20.13
N LYS A 111 8.36 -3.43 20.07
CA LYS A 111 9.18 -3.15 21.26
C LYS A 111 8.76 -1.86 21.97
N LEU A 112 8.50 -0.78 21.23
CA LEU A 112 8.10 0.52 21.79
C LEU A 112 6.72 0.45 22.46
N LEU A 113 5.81 -0.38 21.95
CA LEU A 113 4.45 -0.55 22.48
C LEU A 113 4.33 -1.67 23.53
N GLY A 114 5.46 -2.29 23.92
CA GLY A 114 5.47 -3.39 24.90
C GLY A 114 4.91 -4.71 24.37
N GLY A 115 4.82 -4.86 23.06
CA GLY A 115 4.38 -6.10 22.41
C GLY A 115 5.48 -7.16 22.40
N SER A 116 5.07 -8.42 22.27
CA SER A 116 5.95 -9.59 22.23
C SER A 116 6.18 -10.14 20.83
N ASP A 117 5.41 -9.71 19.84
CA ASP A 117 5.54 -10.17 18.47
C ASP A 117 6.94 -9.90 17.90
N ARG A 118 7.40 -10.83 17.10
CA ARG A 118 8.65 -10.69 16.35
C ARG A 118 8.41 -11.14 14.91
N TYR A 119 8.57 -10.20 14.00
CA TYR A 119 8.44 -10.45 12.57
C TYR A 119 9.77 -10.99 12.03
N PRO A 120 9.77 -12.15 11.35
CA PRO A 120 10.98 -12.67 10.69
C PRO A 120 11.55 -11.66 9.69
N SER A 121 12.85 -11.76 9.40
CA SER A 121 13.48 -10.90 8.39
C SER A 121 13.04 -11.24 6.96
N SER A 122 12.73 -12.52 6.71
CA SER A 122 12.24 -13.01 5.42
C SER A 122 10.72 -13.01 5.36
N HIS A 123 10.16 -12.55 4.23
CA HIS A 123 8.73 -12.62 3.99
C HIS A 123 8.21 -14.07 3.87
N SER A 124 9.02 -14.98 3.31
CA SER A 124 8.66 -16.41 3.23
C SER A 124 8.43 -17.01 4.62
N ASP A 125 9.32 -16.76 5.58
CA ASP A 125 9.19 -17.26 6.94
C ASP A 125 7.97 -16.66 7.65
N PHE A 126 7.65 -15.41 7.32
CA PHE A 126 6.42 -14.76 7.82
C PHE A 126 5.17 -15.39 7.23
N LEU A 127 5.17 -15.73 5.93
CA LEU A 127 4.05 -16.45 5.29
C LEU A 127 3.92 -17.89 5.80
N ASP A 128 5.02 -18.55 6.17
CA ASP A 128 4.97 -19.86 6.87
C ASP A 128 4.20 -19.73 8.17
N ARG A 129 4.51 -18.72 8.98
CA ARG A 129 3.77 -18.41 10.20
C ARG A 129 2.28 -18.12 9.93
N CYS A 130 1.96 -17.43 8.83
CA CYS A 130 0.57 -17.22 8.42
C CYS A 130 -0.12 -18.56 8.11
N ARG A 131 0.55 -19.46 7.37
CA ARG A 131 0.03 -20.79 7.02
C ARG A 131 -0.21 -21.67 8.24
N ASP A 132 0.70 -21.64 9.21
CA ASP A 132 0.56 -22.37 10.47
C ASP A 132 -0.68 -21.91 11.26
N ALA A 133 -1.09 -20.64 11.11
CA ALA A 133 -2.32 -20.08 11.66
C ALA A 133 -3.55 -20.25 10.73
N GLY A 134 -3.45 -21.05 9.66
CA GLY A 134 -4.55 -21.28 8.72
C GLY A 134 -4.77 -20.15 7.72
N GLN A 135 -3.88 -19.16 7.64
CA GLN A 135 -3.94 -18.02 6.73
C GLN A 135 -3.12 -18.29 5.47
N SER A 136 -3.76 -18.78 4.41
CA SER A 136 -3.10 -19.20 3.16
C SER A 136 -3.57 -18.44 1.92
N GLN A 137 -4.57 -17.55 2.07
CA GLN A 137 -5.14 -16.81 0.97
C GLN A 137 -4.39 -15.50 0.73
N PRO A 138 -3.86 -15.24 -0.49
CA PRO A 138 -3.10 -14.02 -0.77
C PRO A 138 -3.99 -12.78 -0.62
N THR A 139 -3.41 -11.74 -0.03
CA THR A 139 -4.09 -10.48 0.29
C THR A 139 -3.75 -9.29 -0.62
N PRO A 140 -2.74 -9.31 -1.51
CA PRO A 140 -2.61 -8.24 -2.49
C PRO A 140 -3.88 -8.11 -3.35
N LEU A 141 -4.28 -6.86 -3.63
CA LEU A 141 -5.55 -6.57 -4.28
C LEU A 141 -5.47 -5.37 -5.22
N LEU A 142 -6.31 -5.38 -6.25
CA LEU A 142 -6.57 -4.20 -7.08
C LEU A 142 -7.92 -3.60 -6.69
N LEU A 143 -7.93 -2.29 -6.44
CA LEU A 143 -9.13 -1.52 -6.15
C LEU A 143 -9.47 -0.65 -7.35
N ARG A 144 -10.76 -0.57 -7.68
CA ARG A 144 -11.33 0.28 -8.71
C ARG A 144 -12.43 1.14 -8.11
N TYR A 145 -12.34 2.44 -8.38
CA TYR A 145 -13.34 3.44 -8.04
C TYR A 145 -13.75 4.21 -9.30
N GLU A 146 -15.04 4.45 -9.45
CA GLU A 146 -15.64 5.25 -10.50
C GLU A 146 -16.36 6.47 -9.88
N ASP A 147 -17.14 7.21 -10.66
CA ASP A 147 -17.87 8.39 -10.19
C ASP A 147 -18.72 8.07 -8.95
N ASP A 148 -18.63 8.92 -7.93
CA ASP A 148 -19.29 8.79 -6.62
C ASP A 148 -18.80 7.65 -5.72
N ASP A 149 -17.83 6.87 -6.15
CA ASP A 149 -17.25 5.82 -5.33
C ASP A 149 -16.28 6.38 -4.26
N TYR A 150 -16.23 5.70 -3.13
CA TYR A 150 -15.39 6.07 -1.97
C TYR A 150 -15.12 4.82 -1.13
N ASN A 151 -14.14 4.92 -0.22
CA ASN A 151 -13.91 3.88 0.79
C ASN A 151 -14.01 4.50 2.19
N CYS A 152 -14.88 3.93 3.02
CA CYS A 152 -15.03 4.36 4.42
C CYS A 152 -13.71 4.23 5.18
N LEU A 153 -13.54 5.05 6.22
CA LEU A 153 -12.38 4.94 7.12
C LEU A 153 -12.42 3.60 7.88
N HIS A 154 -11.44 2.74 7.65
CA HIS A 154 -11.35 1.38 8.18
C HIS A 154 -9.93 1.00 8.60
N GLN A 155 -9.79 -0.20 9.11
CA GLN A 155 -8.54 -0.89 9.40
C GLN A 155 -8.60 -2.26 8.74
N ASP A 156 -7.52 -2.67 8.09
CA ASP A 156 -7.40 -4.01 7.52
C ASP A 156 -6.80 -4.94 8.58
N VAL A 157 -7.65 -5.73 9.22
CA VAL A 157 -7.26 -6.72 10.21
C VAL A 157 -7.84 -8.07 9.78
N TYR A 158 -7.00 -8.93 9.19
CA TYR A 158 -7.38 -10.24 8.70
C TYR A 158 -6.61 -11.32 9.43
N GLY A 159 -7.34 -12.23 10.09
CA GLY A 159 -6.75 -13.37 10.78
C GLY A 159 -6.04 -13.04 12.10
N GLU A 160 -5.39 -14.05 12.65
CA GLU A 160 -4.64 -13.98 13.93
C GLU A 160 -3.24 -13.38 13.71
N VAL A 161 -2.55 -13.81 12.65
CA VAL A 161 -1.24 -13.30 12.27
C VAL A 161 -1.42 -12.03 11.45
N PHE A 162 -0.89 -10.93 11.96
CA PHE A 162 -1.06 -9.60 11.40
C PHE A 162 0.27 -8.87 11.27
N PHE A 163 0.52 -8.19 10.15
CA PHE A 163 1.67 -7.29 9.97
C PHE A 163 1.20 -5.84 10.08
N PRO A 164 1.85 -4.99 10.91
CA PRO A 164 1.31 -3.68 11.29
C PRO A 164 1.38 -2.60 10.20
N LEU A 165 2.14 -2.85 9.13
CA LEU A 165 2.33 -1.92 8.02
C LEU A 165 1.75 -2.51 6.73
N GLN A 166 1.29 -1.65 5.84
CA GLN A 166 0.85 -2.02 4.50
C GLN A 166 1.23 -0.93 3.51
N ALA A 167 1.12 -1.20 2.22
CA ALA A 167 1.41 -0.25 1.17
C ALA A 167 0.27 -0.16 0.16
N THR A 168 0.07 1.02 -0.43
CA THR A 168 -0.83 1.22 -1.58
C THR A 168 -0.12 2.00 -2.67
N PHE A 169 -0.36 1.66 -3.93
CA PHE A 169 0.24 2.31 -5.09
C PHE A 169 -0.84 2.88 -6.00
N LEU A 170 -0.72 4.15 -6.37
CA LEU A 170 -1.65 4.77 -7.30
C LEU A 170 -1.31 4.39 -8.75
N LEU A 171 -2.27 3.82 -9.46
CA LEU A 171 -2.08 3.35 -10.84
C LEU A 171 -2.66 4.31 -11.87
N SER A 172 -3.55 5.22 -11.46
CA SER A 172 -4.20 6.24 -12.28
C SER A 172 -3.55 7.61 -12.07
N THR A 173 -3.70 8.53 -13.01
CA THR A 173 -3.13 9.88 -12.95
C THR A 173 -4.18 10.87 -12.43
N PRO A 174 -3.98 11.49 -11.25
CA PRO A 174 -4.88 12.55 -10.75
C PRO A 174 -5.01 13.71 -11.75
N GLY A 175 -6.22 14.26 -11.88
CA GLY A 175 -6.55 15.36 -12.77
C GLY A 175 -6.70 14.97 -14.26
N ARG A 176 -6.23 13.78 -14.67
CA ARG A 176 -6.37 13.25 -16.02
C ARG A 176 -7.33 12.06 -16.09
N ASP A 177 -7.09 11.04 -15.27
CA ASP A 177 -7.86 9.80 -15.27
C ASP A 177 -9.04 9.86 -14.28
N PHE A 178 -8.92 10.69 -13.24
CA PHE A 178 -9.95 10.91 -12.21
C PHE A 178 -9.73 12.23 -11.46
N THR A 179 -10.77 12.68 -10.74
CA THR A 179 -10.72 13.80 -9.78
C THR A 179 -11.37 13.41 -8.46
N GLY A 180 -11.00 14.06 -7.35
CA GLY A 180 -11.37 13.56 -6.01
C GLY A 180 -10.59 12.31 -5.67
N GLY A 181 -11.15 11.40 -4.87
CA GLY A 181 -10.55 10.11 -4.56
C GLY A 181 -9.22 10.21 -3.81
N GLU A 182 -9.06 11.21 -2.97
CA GLU A 182 -7.87 11.42 -2.15
C GLU A 182 -7.70 10.25 -1.17
N PHE A 183 -6.45 9.81 -0.96
CA PHE A 183 -6.13 8.85 0.10
C PHE A 183 -6.11 9.56 1.44
N LEU A 184 -6.91 9.06 2.37
CA LEU A 184 -7.14 9.65 3.68
C LEU A 184 -6.56 8.76 4.77
N LEU A 185 -5.93 9.40 5.75
CA LEU A 185 -5.61 8.80 7.03
C LEU A 185 -6.32 9.57 8.15
N ALA A 186 -6.88 8.86 9.10
CA ALA A 186 -7.45 9.44 10.31
C ALA A 186 -6.69 8.93 11.52
N GLU A 187 -6.04 9.84 12.22
CA GLU A 187 -5.30 9.57 13.46
C GLU A 187 -6.19 9.85 14.67
N GLN A 188 -6.26 8.91 15.59
CA GLN A 188 -6.93 9.05 16.89
C GLN A 188 -5.92 8.85 18.02
N ARG A 189 -5.61 9.90 18.73
CA ARG A 189 -4.83 9.85 19.98
C ARG A 189 -5.75 9.69 21.17
N PRO A 190 -5.28 9.07 22.29
CA PRO A 190 -6.08 8.97 23.49
C PRO A 190 -6.56 10.34 23.99
N ARG A 191 -7.85 10.46 24.29
CA ARG A 191 -8.50 11.67 24.82
C ARG A 191 -8.45 12.91 23.91
N MET A 192 -8.22 12.74 22.62
CA MET A 192 -8.20 13.83 21.65
C MET A 192 -9.22 13.58 20.54
N GLN A 193 -9.60 14.65 19.84
CA GLN A 193 -10.37 14.54 18.61
C GLN A 193 -9.54 13.86 17.51
N SER A 194 -10.21 13.17 16.59
CA SER A 194 -9.56 12.56 15.41
C SER A 194 -9.04 13.66 14.49
N ARG A 195 -7.84 13.44 13.94
CA ARG A 195 -7.24 14.30 12.93
C ARG A 195 -7.20 13.56 11.60
N ALA A 196 -7.76 14.16 10.56
CA ALA A 196 -7.65 13.67 9.21
C ALA A 196 -6.40 14.24 8.51
N GLU A 197 -5.78 13.41 7.69
CA GLU A 197 -4.65 13.77 6.82
C GLU A 197 -4.98 13.34 5.39
N VAL A 198 -4.82 14.25 4.44
CA VAL A 198 -4.89 13.95 3.02
C VAL A 198 -3.47 13.64 2.55
N VAL A 199 -3.22 12.43 2.08
CA VAL A 199 -1.90 12.02 1.61
C VAL A 199 -1.84 12.18 0.09
N PRO A 200 -1.15 13.21 -0.41
CA PRO A 200 -0.99 13.38 -1.85
C PRO A 200 0.01 12.35 -2.38
N PHE A 201 -0.36 11.67 -3.45
CA PHE A 201 0.58 10.84 -4.21
C PHE A 201 0.18 10.77 -5.67
N VAL A 202 1.13 10.48 -6.53
CA VAL A 202 0.96 10.50 -7.98
C VAL A 202 1.04 9.10 -8.56
N ARG A 203 0.70 8.96 -9.83
CA ARG A 203 0.78 7.66 -10.52
C ARG A 203 2.17 7.03 -10.40
N GLY A 204 2.20 5.76 -9.99
CA GLY A 204 3.41 4.98 -9.76
C GLY A 204 4.08 5.20 -8.41
N GLU A 205 3.58 6.15 -7.62
CA GLU A 205 4.05 6.37 -6.26
C GLU A 205 3.33 5.43 -5.29
N GLY A 206 4.06 4.99 -4.26
CA GLY A 206 3.53 4.22 -3.16
C GLY A 206 3.41 5.03 -1.87
N VAL A 207 2.45 4.67 -1.06
CA VAL A 207 2.32 5.11 0.33
C VAL A 207 2.40 3.88 1.23
N VAL A 208 3.40 3.84 2.10
CA VAL A 208 3.49 2.88 3.20
C VAL A 208 2.83 3.51 4.42
N PHE A 209 2.00 2.77 5.13
CA PHE A 209 1.25 3.30 6.27
C PHE A 209 0.93 2.24 7.31
N ALA A 210 0.62 2.70 8.54
CA ALA A 210 0.18 1.84 9.62
C ALA A 210 -1.24 1.35 9.38
N GLY A 211 -1.44 0.04 9.34
CA GLY A 211 -2.76 -0.56 9.12
C GLY A 211 -3.72 -0.37 10.30
N ARG A 212 -3.18 -0.25 11.51
CA ARG A 212 -4.01 -0.13 12.73
C ARG A 212 -3.46 0.84 13.76
N HIS A 213 -2.21 0.65 14.17
CA HIS A 213 -1.59 1.41 15.25
C HIS A 213 -0.15 1.79 14.91
N ARG A 214 0.30 2.90 15.46
CA ARG A 214 1.70 3.29 15.50
C ARG A 214 2.10 3.71 16.92
N PRO A 215 3.37 3.62 17.30
CA PRO A 215 3.87 4.29 18.50
C PRO A 215 3.95 5.80 18.28
N ALA A 216 3.65 6.55 19.30
CA ALA A 216 3.98 7.98 19.40
C ALA A 216 4.70 8.24 20.72
N GLN A 217 5.68 9.16 20.70
CA GLN A 217 6.41 9.52 21.89
C GLN A 217 5.62 10.49 22.74
N GLY A 218 5.46 10.18 24.02
CA GLY A 218 4.88 11.04 25.03
C GLY A 218 5.89 11.35 26.14
N THR A 219 5.48 12.15 27.10
CA THR A 219 6.32 12.54 28.26
C THR A 219 6.67 11.36 29.18
N ARG A 220 5.85 10.32 29.19
CA ARG A 220 6.02 9.12 30.05
C ARG A 220 6.44 7.87 29.26
N GLY A 221 6.91 8.02 28.00
CA GLY A 221 7.26 6.91 27.13
C GLY A 221 6.35 6.82 25.88
N ALA A 222 6.52 5.77 25.10
CA ALA A 222 5.72 5.55 23.90
C ALA A 222 4.28 5.13 24.26
N TYR A 223 3.32 5.61 23.46
CA TYR A 223 1.92 5.21 23.57
C TYR A 223 1.33 4.88 22.20
N ARG A 224 0.25 4.14 22.21
CA ARG A 224 -0.44 3.69 21.00
C ARG A 224 -1.34 4.77 20.41
N VAL A 225 -1.17 5.06 19.14
CA VAL A 225 -2.04 5.91 18.34
C VAL A 225 -2.79 5.03 17.35
N THR A 226 -4.11 5.19 17.26
CA THR A 226 -4.94 4.44 16.31
C THR A 226 -5.01 5.18 14.99
N LEU A 227 -4.83 4.45 13.88
CA LEU A 227 -5.02 4.96 12.53
C LEU A 227 -6.16 4.21 11.83
N ARG A 228 -6.88 4.93 10.98
CA ARG A 228 -7.79 4.40 9.97
C ARG A 228 -7.43 5.02 8.64
N HIS A 229 -7.68 4.31 7.56
CA HIS A 229 -7.47 4.82 6.22
C HIS A 229 -8.72 4.66 5.37
N GLY A 230 -8.79 5.41 4.28
CA GLY A 230 -9.92 5.37 3.37
C GLY A 230 -9.62 6.17 2.11
N VAL A 231 -10.63 6.29 1.27
CA VAL A 231 -10.57 7.08 0.03
C VAL A 231 -11.76 8.01 -0.01
N SER A 232 -11.52 9.31 -0.23
CA SER A 232 -12.57 10.30 -0.41
C SER A 232 -13.36 9.99 -1.68
N ARG A 233 -14.51 10.64 -1.86
CA ARG A 233 -15.35 10.43 -3.02
C ARG A 233 -14.60 10.81 -4.31
N VAL A 234 -14.56 9.88 -5.27
CA VAL A 234 -14.18 10.15 -6.66
C VAL A 234 -15.27 11.02 -7.28
N ARG A 235 -14.90 12.18 -7.81
CA ARG A 235 -15.84 13.15 -8.39
C ARG A 235 -16.07 12.93 -9.87
N SER A 236 -15.07 12.39 -10.56
CA SER A 236 -15.17 12.02 -11.97
C SER A 236 -14.07 11.05 -12.37
N GLY A 237 -14.36 10.20 -13.33
CA GLY A 237 -13.40 9.34 -13.99
C GLY A 237 -13.16 8.01 -13.28
N ARG A 238 -11.98 7.42 -13.46
CA ARG A 238 -11.70 6.07 -12.96
C ARG A 238 -10.36 6.01 -12.24
N ARG A 239 -10.39 5.61 -10.98
CA ARG A 239 -9.22 5.51 -10.09
C ARG A 239 -8.89 4.05 -9.79
N PHE A 240 -7.64 3.65 -10.07
CA PHE A 240 -7.12 2.32 -9.71
C PHE A 240 -5.98 2.43 -8.72
N THR A 241 -5.94 1.49 -7.76
CA THR A 241 -4.81 1.32 -6.84
C THR A 241 -4.48 -0.15 -6.66
N LEU A 242 -3.20 -0.43 -6.42
CA LEU A 242 -2.72 -1.72 -5.93
C LEU A 242 -2.56 -1.62 -4.40
N GLY A 243 -3.25 -2.46 -3.65
CA GLY A 243 -3.01 -2.66 -2.22
C GLY A 243 -2.05 -3.82 -2.01
N VAL A 244 -1.08 -3.64 -1.11
CA VAL A 244 -0.09 -4.65 -0.74
C VAL A 244 -0.14 -4.83 0.77
N ILE A 245 -0.81 -5.89 1.19
CA ILE A 245 -0.87 -6.38 2.56
C ILE A 245 0.13 -7.53 2.66
N PHE A 246 0.88 -7.61 3.76
CA PHE A 246 2.02 -8.52 3.85
C PHE A 246 1.68 -9.88 4.47
N HIS A 247 0.63 -9.98 5.30
CA HIS A 247 0.09 -11.25 5.78
C HIS A 247 -0.95 -11.83 4.82
N ASP A 248 -1.12 -13.14 4.81
CA ASP A 248 -2.20 -13.81 4.11
C ASP A 248 -3.45 -13.89 5.01
N ALA A 249 -4.62 -14.14 4.41
CA ALA A 249 -5.90 -14.30 5.10
C ALA A 249 -6.31 -15.79 5.19
N THR A 250 -7.31 -16.08 5.99
CA THR A 250 -7.97 -17.39 6.09
C THR A 250 -8.82 -17.71 4.86
#